data_b8b6f35fd14880a411862043b3222cc5
#
_entry.id   b8b6f35fd14880a411862043b3222cc5
#
_cell.length_a   1.000
_cell.length_b   1.000
_cell.length_c   1.000
_cell.angle_alpha   90.00
_cell.angle_beta   90.00
_cell.angle_gamma   90.00
#
_symmetry.space_group_name_H-M   'P 1'
#
loop_
_entity.id
_entity.type
_entity.pdbx_description
1 polymer ?
#
loop_
_entity_poly.entity_id
_entity_poly.type
_entity_poly.pdbx_seq_one_letter_code
_entity_poly.pdbx_strand_id
1 'polypeptide(L)'
;MIKNFYKKKNNLYIMLVILVVIFVVILGYIYMNRHVKFKDSNMAYEISRTIGPNVNPENVKYKDVYAIKELNIGFPGKYDTLEDIKLCKNLRILTINGGGDKWKPLKKEEDIDFLLYEQAQKYQKELSDIVPSLKRIEIFSFSNYLENCNISNFDFLAKCCNMKVIKIYDST
;
A
#
# COMPACT_ATOMS: atom_id res chain seq x y z
N MET A 1 42.39 12.15 40.70
CA MET A 1 41.33 13.12 40.39
C MET A 1 40.89 13.06 38.91
N ILE A 2 41.74 12.97 37.92
CA ILE A 2 41.45 12.95 36.47
C ILE A 2 40.58 11.75 36.03
N LYS A 3 40.86 10.52 36.50
CA LYS A 3 40.07 9.31 36.15
C LYS A 3 38.58 9.40 36.52
N ASN A 4 38.23 10.04 37.63
CA ASN A 4 36.86 10.19 38.06
C ASN A 4 36.10 11.22 37.21
N PHE A 5 36.78 12.21 36.65
CA PHE A 5 36.21 13.22 35.77
C PHE A 5 35.78 12.59 34.41
N TYR A 6 36.64 11.77 33.83
CA TYR A 6 36.34 11.05 32.57
C TYR A 6 35.22 10.05 32.76
N LYS A 7 35.15 9.31 33.88
CA LYS A 7 34.07 8.38 34.18
C LYS A 7 32.73 9.10 34.32
N LYS A 8 32.69 10.25 34.95
CA LYS A 8 31.46 11.08 35.10
C LYS A 8 30.99 11.65 33.78
N LYS A 9 31.90 12.08 32.88
CA LYS A 9 31.57 12.57 31.55
C LYS A 9 31.02 11.46 30.65
N ASN A 10 31.60 10.24 30.69
CA ASN A 10 31.11 9.11 29.94
C ASN A 10 29.71 8.67 30.40
N ASN A 11 29.45 8.66 31.71
CA ASN A 11 28.12 8.32 32.25
C ASN A 11 27.06 9.35 31.82
N LEU A 12 27.38 10.63 31.77
CA LEU A 12 26.48 11.68 31.28
C LEU A 12 26.15 11.50 29.81
N TYR A 13 27.15 11.16 28.98
CA TYR A 13 26.96 10.89 27.57
C TYR A 13 26.05 9.67 27.32
N ILE A 14 26.29 8.57 28.05
CA ILE A 14 25.47 7.36 27.98
C ILE A 14 24.02 7.67 28.37
N MET A 15 23.82 8.42 29.44
CA MET A 15 22.49 8.83 29.88
C MET A 15 21.75 9.65 28.81
N LEU A 16 22.46 10.56 28.15
CA LEU A 16 21.89 11.40 27.08
C LEU A 16 21.49 10.56 25.87
N VAL A 17 22.34 9.58 25.47
CA VAL A 17 22.01 8.64 24.40
C VAL A 17 20.76 7.84 24.72
N ILE A 18 20.65 7.33 25.96
CA ILE A 18 19.47 6.57 26.40
C ILE A 18 18.21 7.43 26.32
N LEU A 19 18.27 8.68 26.77
CA LEU A 19 17.14 9.61 26.69
C LEU A 19 16.70 9.87 25.24
N VAL A 20 17.65 10.06 24.32
CA VAL A 20 17.33 10.20 22.89
C VAL A 20 16.65 8.96 22.33
N VAL A 21 17.16 7.78 22.66
CA VAL A 21 16.55 6.51 22.21
C VAL A 21 15.13 6.38 22.73
N ILE A 22 14.90 6.64 24.03
CA ILE A 22 13.57 6.60 24.64
C ILE A 22 12.64 7.59 23.93
N PHE A 23 13.09 8.81 23.67
CA PHE A 23 12.32 9.82 22.98
C PHE A 23 11.90 9.38 21.57
N VAL A 24 12.83 8.81 20.79
CA VAL A 24 12.54 8.27 19.45
C VAL A 24 11.52 7.14 19.50
N VAL A 25 11.63 6.24 20.48
CA VAL A 25 10.66 5.14 20.68
C VAL A 25 9.27 5.67 20.99
N ILE A 26 9.19 6.68 21.87
CA ILE A 26 7.90 7.32 22.22
C ILE A 26 7.28 7.99 20.99
N LEU A 27 8.06 8.74 20.23
CA LEU A 27 7.55 9.37 19.00
C LEU A 27 7.08 8.33 17.99
N GLY A 28 7.83 7.23 17.82
CA GLY A 28 7.43 6.10 16.97
C GLY A 28 6.11 5.48 17.42
N TYR A 29 5.95 5.25 18.73
CA TYR A 29 4.72 4.73 19.30
C TYR A 29 3.53 5.65 19.05
N ILE A 30 3.69 6.97 19.27
CA ILE A 30 2.65 7.96 19.03
C ILE A 30 2.27 7.97 17.55
N TYR A 31 3.26 7.97 16.64
CA TYR A 31 3.02 7.95 15.20
C TYR A 31 2.23 6.71 14.78
N MET A 32 2.65 5.54 15.22
CA MET A 32 2.02 4.26 14.84
C MET A 32 0.59 4.11 15.35
N ASN A 33 0.22 4.84 16.42
CA ASN A 33 -1.15 4.83 16.96
C ASN A 33 -2.06 5.94 16.39
N ARG A 34 -1.58 6.79 15.49
CA ARG A 34 -2.43 7.76 14.78
C ARG A 34 -3.35 7.05 13.78
N HIS A 35 -4.52 7.61 13.59
CA HIS A 35 -5.45 7.15 12.53
C HIS A 35 -4.89 7.47 11.16
N VAL A 36 -5.11 6.56 10.23
CA VAL A 36 -4.75 6.73 8.83
C VAL A 36 -5.75 7.69 8.16
N LYS A 37 -5.25 8.58 7.32
CA LYS A 37 -6.07 9.38 6.43
C LYS A 37 -5.96 8.78 5.04
N PHE A 38 -6.98 8.03 4.66
CA PHE A 38 -7.08 7.46 3.33
C PHE A 38 -7.42 8.53 2.30
N LYS A 39 -6.92 8.36 1.09
CA LYS A 39 -7.22 9.21 -0.08
C LYS A 39 -8.46 8.73 -0.82
N ASP A 40 -8.72 7.44 -0.75
CA ASP A 40 -9.83 6.77 -1.42
C ASP A 40 -10.69 6.00 -0.43
N SER A 41 -12.01 6.22 -0.45
CA SER A 41 -12.94 5.58 0.50
C SER A 41 -13.13 4.09 0.22
N ASN A 42 -13.09 3.66 -1.04
CA ASN A 42 -13.24 2.27 -1.41
C ASN A 42 -11.96 1.49 -1.05
N MET A 43 -10.79 2.10 -1.27
CA MET A 43 -9.52 1.51 -0.83
C MET A 43 -9.44 1.42 0.69
N ALA A 44 -9.91 2.44 1.41
CA ALA A 44 -10.02 2.43 2.86
C ALA A 44 -10.87 1.25 3.35
N TYR A 45 -11.98 0.99 2.68
CA TYR A 45 -12.86 -0.15 2.99
C TYR A 45 -12.16 -1.50 2.74
N GLU A 46 -11.49 -1.68 1.61
CA GLU A 46 -10.76 -2.94 1.31
C GLU A 46 -9.61 -3.18 2.30
N ILE A 47 -8.85 -2.14 2.62
CA ILE A 47 -7.78 -2.22 3.62
C ILE A 47 -8.36 -2.57 5.01
N SER A 48 -9.45 -1.92 5.42
CA SER A 48 -10.06 -2.22 6.71
C SER A 48 -10.58 -3.65 6.81
N ARG A 49 -11.18 -4.18 5.73
CA ARG A 49 -11.61 -5.58 5.65
C ARG A 49 -10.46 -6.56 5.73
N THR A 50 -9.30 -6.20 5.18
CA THR A 50 -8.08 -7.02 5.28
C THR A 50 -7.59 -7.12 6.71
N ILE A 51 -7.76 -6.05 7.51
CA ILE A 51 -7.42 -6.03 8.94
C ILE A 51 -8.43 -6.87 9.74
N GLY A 52 -9.71 -6.76 9.42
CA GLY A 52 -10.77 -7.53 10.06
C GLY A 52 -12.17 -7.19 9.53
N PRO A 53 -13.11 -8.15 9.59
CA PRO A 53 -14.43 -8.03 8.95
C PRO A 53 -15.30 -6.88 9.49
N ASN A 54 -15.05 -6.44 10.73
CA ASN A 54 -15.82 -5.40 11.41
C ASN A 54 -14.99 -4.14 11.70
N VAL A 55 -13.85 -3.97 11.05
CA VAL A 55 -13.01 -2.79 11.25
C VAL A 55 -13.58 -1.61 10.45
N ASN A 56 -13.90 -0.53 11.18
CA ASN A 56 -14.30 0.72 10.53
C ASN A 56 -13.07 1.42 9.95
N PRO A 57 -13.08 1.84 8.66
CA PRO A 57 -11.97 2.57 8.04
C PRO A 57 -11.48 3.78 8.84
N GLU A 58 -12.38 4.52 9.50
CA GLU A 58 -12.03 5.68 10.32
C GLU A 58 -11.19 5.34 11.55
N ASN A 59 -11.27 4.10 12.03
CA ASN A 59 -10.56 3.63 13.23
C ASN A 59 -9.22 2.96 12.90
N VAL A 60 -8.88 2.80 11.63
CA VAL A 60 -7.64 2.18 11.18
C VAL A 60 -6.45 3.05 11.57
N LYS A 61 -5.44 2.43 12.20
CA LYS A 61 -4.20 3.10 12.62
C LYS A 61 -3.03 2.71 11.72
N TYR A 62 -1.97 3.52 11.71
CA TYR A 62 -0.76 3.21 10.94
C TYR A 62 -0.16 1.84 11.27
N LYS A 63 -0.18 1.42 12.56
CA LYS A 63 0.31 0.10 12.97
C LYS A 63 -0.47 -1.04 12.32
N ASP A 64 -1.78 -0.88 12.12
CA ASP A 64 -2.65 -1.89 11.56
C ASP A 64 -2.36 -2.08 10.08
N VAL A 65 -2.25 -0.97 9.34
CA VAL A 65 -1.89 -0.98 7.91
C VAL A 65 -0.46 -1.48 7.70
N TYR A 66 0.46 -1.10 8.60
CA TYR A 66 1.84 -1.55 8.57
C TYR A 66 1.98 -3.07 8.78
N ALA A 67 1.04 -3.69 9.50
CA ALA A 67 1.03 -5.14 9.74
C ALA A 67 0.54 -5.96 8.55
N ILE A 68 -0.11 -5.34 7.54
CA ILE A 68 -0.66 -6.02 6.37
C ILE A 68 0.48 -6.61 5.54
N LYS A 69 0.40 -7.92 5.31
CA LYS A 69 1.33 -8.68 4.45
C LYS A 69 0.72 -9.08 3.13
N GLU A 70 -0.60 -9.21 3.09
CA GLU A 70 -1.36 -9.61 1.93
C GLU A 70 -2.51 -8.62 1.74
N LEU A 71 -2.68 -8.12 0.53
CA LEU A 71 -3.78 -7.24 0.16
C LEU A 71 -4.39 -7.76 -1.13
N ASN A 72 -5.69 -7.98 -1.06
CA ASN A 72 -6.50 -8.35 -2.20
C ASN A 72 -7.48 -7.22 -2.47
N ILE A 73 -7.36 -6.60 -3.63
CA ILE A 73 -8.23 -5.51 -4.04
C ILE A 73 -9.00 -5.90 -5.28
N GLY A 74 -10.14 -5.25 -5.44
CA GLY A 74 -10.95 -5.39 -6.65
C GLY A 74 -10.31 -4.69 -7.85
N PHE A 75 -11.11 -4.61 -8.89
CA PHE A 75 -10.73 -3.93 -10.12
C PHE A 75 -10.36 -2.46 -9.86
N PRO A 76 -9.26 -1.95 -10.45
CA PRO A 76 -8.81 -0.58 -10.23
C PRO A 76 -9.87 0.51 -10.46
N GLY A 77 -10.80 0.32 -11.41
CA GLY A 77 -11.91 1.23 -11.67
C GLY A 77 -12.88 1.48 -10.51
N LYS A 78 -12.77 0.71 -9.43
CA LYS A 78 -13.48 0.97 -8.18
C LYS A 78 -12.92 2.13 -7.37
N TYR A 79 -11.68 2.53 -7.65
CA TYR A 79 -10.91 3.45 -6.81
C TYR A 79 -10.61 4.74 -7.57
N ASP A 80 -10.72 5.86 -6.88
CA ASP A 80 -10.25 7.13 -7.41
C ASP A 80 -8.71 7.16 -7.49
N THR A 81 -8.04 6.45 -6.58
CA THR A 81 -6.59 6.29 -6.58
C THR A 81 -6.16 5.01 -5.88
N LEU A 82 -5.05 4.43 -6.33
CA LEU A 82 -4.39 3.28 -5.70
C LEU A 82 -3.32 3.69 -4.68
N GLU A 83 -3.11 4.98 -4.44
CA GLU A 83 -1.99 5.47 -3.63
C GLU A 83 -1.99 4.97 -2.18
N ASP A 84 -3.16 4.65 -1.64
CA ASP A 84 -3.28 4.14 -0.26
C ASP A 84 -2.59 2.77 -0.07
N ILE A 85 -2.34 2.02 -1.14
CA ILE A 85 -1.54 0.79 -1.10
C ILE A 85 -0.13 1.06 -0.56
N LYS A 86 0.43 2.26 -0.80
CA LYS A 86 1.75 2.68 -0.27
C LYS A 86 1.83 2.69 1.25
N LEU A 87 0.69 2.73 1.93
CA LEU A 87 0.62 2.66 3.39
C LEU A 87 1.00 1.27 3.92
N CYS A 88 0.77 0.21 3.13
CA CYS A 88 1.05 -1.18 3.47
C CYS A 88 2.54 -1.53 3.30
N LYS A 89 3.41 -0.92 4.10
CA LYS A 89 4.89 -1.01 3.95
C LYS A 89 5.47 -2.41 4.07
N ASN A 90 4.76 -3.33 4.73
CA ASN A 90 5.17 -4.72 4.89
C ASN A 90 4.49 -5.69 3.91
N LEU A 91 3.80 -5.13 2.91
CA LEU A 91 3.09 -5.91 1.91
C LEU A 91 4.05 -6.84 1.16
N ARG A 92 3.70 -8.11 1.12
CA ARG A 92 4.43 -9.18 0.41
C ARG A 92 3.63 -9.71 -0.77
N ILE A 93 2.32 -9.74 -0.65
CA ILE A 93 1.41 -10.26 -1.68
C ILE A 93 0.40 -9.17 -2.04
N LEU A 94 0.39 -8.76 -3.29
CA LEU A 94 -0.63 -7.89 -3.86
C LEU A 94 -1.38 -8.65 -4.93
N THR A 95 -2.67 -8.81 -4.73
CA THR A 95 -3.58 -9.39 -5.72
C THR A 95 -4.58 -8.32 -6.16
N ILE A 96 -4.69 -8.13 -7.45
CA ILE A 96 -5.64 -7.22 -8.08
C ILE A 96 -6.57 -8.08 -8.94
N ASN A 97 -7.82 -8.17 -8.51
CA ASN A 97 -8.83 -8.98 -9.21
C ASN A 97 -9.63 -8.09 -10.17
N GLY A 98 -9.44 -8.33 -11.45
CA GLY A 98 -10.06 -7.57 -12.53
C GLY A 98 -11.52 -7.89 -12.81
N GLY A 99 -12.25 -8.51 -11.93
CA GLY A 99 -13.64 -8.74 -12.26
C GLY A 99 -14.39 -9.63 -11.29
N GLY A 100 -15.64 -9.44 -11.20
CA GLY A 100 -16.55 -10.39 -10.59
C GLY A 100 -17.89 -9.85 -10.15
N ASP A 101 -18.08 -8.60 -9.86
CA ASP A 101 -19.41 -8.12 -9.50
C ASP A 101 -19.81 -6.85 -10.27
N LYS A 102 -20.61 -7.08 -11.32
CA LYS A 102 -21.60 -6.15 -11.87
C LYS A 102 -21.16 -4.68 -11.89
N TRP A 103 -20.09 -4.41 -12.62
CA TRP A 103 -19.86 -3.03 -13.02
C TRP A 103 -21.04 -2.62 -13.92
N LYS A 104 -21.92 -1.80 -13.41
CA LYS A 104 -22.94 -1.16 -14.24
C LYS A 104 -22.32 0.11 -14.78
N PRO A 105 -22.12 0.23 -16.09
CA PRO A 105 -21.68 1.48 -16.68
C PRO A 105 -22.70 2.57 -16.33
N LEU A 106 -22.22 3.65 -15.75
CA LEU A 106 -23.06 4.78 -15.32
C LEU A 106 -23.48 5.72 -16.46
N LYS A 107 -23.01 5.51 -17.69
CA LYS A 107 -23.28 6.41 -18.84
C LYS A 107 -23.36 5.65 -20.18
N LYS A 108 -23.78 6.35 -21.24
CA LYS A 108 -23.96 5.85 -22.61
C LYS A 108 -22.68 5.23 -23.20
N GLU A 109 -22.83 4.21 -24.04
CA GLU A 109 -21.75 3.35 -24.58
C GLU A 109 -20.55 4.10 -25.17
N GLU A 110 -20.76 5.20 -25.89
CA GLU A 110 -19.68 5.95 -26.56
C GLU A 110 -18.73 6.71 -25.61
N ASP A 111 -19.22 7.10 -24.42
CA ASP A 111 -18.40 7.80 -23.41
C ASP A 111 -17.63 6.83 -22.51
N ILE A 112 -18.02 5.57 -22.51
CA ILE A 112 -17.48 4.55 -21.59
C ILE A 112 -16.09 4.12 -22.03
N ASP A 113 -15.87 3.88 -23.30
CA ASP A 113 -14.58 3.39 -23.83
C ASP A 113 -13.46 4.42 -23.62
N PHE A 114 -13.75 5.70 -23.82
CA PHE A 114 -12.78 6.77 -23.58
C PHE A 114 -12.44 6.92 -22.09
N LEU A 115 -13.45 6.92 -21.21
CA LEU A 115 -13.24 7.01 -19.76
C LEU A 115 -12.49 5.81 -19.21
N LEU A 116 -12.78 4.60 -19.72
CA LEU A 116 -12.06 3.39 -19.35
C LEU A 116 -10.60 3.43 -19.79
N TYR A 117 -10.34 3.96 -20.97
CA TYR A 117 -8.97 4.12 -21.47
C TYR A 117 -8.16 5.11 -20.62
N GLU A 118 -8.71 6.28 -20.31
CA GLU A 118 -8.03 7.27 -19.46
C GLU A 118 -7.78 6.72 -18.04
N GLN A 119 -8.77 6.01 -17.49
CA GLN A 119 -8.63 5.36 -16.19
C GLN A 119 -7.55 4.27 -16.24
N ALA A 120 -7.51 3.45 -17.28
CA ALA A 120 -6.47 2.43 -17.44
C ALA A 120 -5.07 3.06 -17.48
N GLN A 121 -4.89 4.16 -18.22
CA GLN A 121 -3.62 4.88 -18.26
C GLN A 121 -3.22 5.45 -16.90
N LYS A 122 -4.18 6.00 -16.16
CA LYS A 122 -3.97 6.49 -14.80
C LYS A 122 -3.51 5.36 -13.88
N TYR A 123 -4.21 4.23 -13.87
CA TYR A 123 -3.87 3.09 -13.02
C TYR A 123 -2.55 2.44 -13.43
N GLN A 124 -2.27 2.35 -14.73
CA GLN A 124 -0.99 1.90 -15.25
C GLN A 124 0.16 2.74 -14.66
N LYS A 125 0.00 4.07 -14.66
CA LYS A 125 0.97 4.99 -14.08
C LYS A 125 1.09 4.79 -12.56
N GLU A 126 -0.04 4.78 -11.86
CA GLU A 126 -0.06 4.58 -10.40
C GLU A 126 0.59 3.25 -10.00
N LEU A 127 0.29 2.14 -10.68
CA LEU A 127 0.92 0.85 -10.41
C LEU A 127 2.42 0.89 -10.66
N SER A 128 2.85 1.56 -11.73
CA SER A 128 4.27 1.74 -12.05
C SER A 128 5.05 2.49 -10.98
N ASP A 129 4.39 3.37 -10.23
CA ASP A 129 4.99 4.13 -9.14
C ASP A 129 4.87 3.42 -7.78
N ILE A 130 3.73 2.74 -7.55
CA ILE A 130 3.39 2.13 -6.27
C ILE A 130 4.16 0.83 -6.07
N VAL A 131 4.04 -0.12 -7.00
CA VAL A 131 4.54 -1.49 -6.80
C VAL A 131 6.05 -1.52 -6.56
N PRO A 132 6.91 -0.80 -7.31
CA PRO A 132 8.34 -0.74 -7.00
C PRO A 132 8.68 -0.07 -5.67
N SER A 133 7.77 0.78 -5.14
CA SER A 133 7.96 1.41 -3.83
C SER A 133 7.75 0.45 -2.66
N LEU A 134 7.07 -0.68 -2.88
CA LEU A 134 6.79 -1.71 -1.90
C LEU A 134 8.01 -2.64 -1.74
N LYS A 135 8.92 -2.27 -0.86
CA LYS A 135 10.24 -2.92 -0.70
C LYS A 135 10.19 -4.41 -0.35
N ARG A 136 9.05 -4.92 0.11
CA ARG A 136 8.88 -6.31 0.55
C ARG A 136 7.97 -7.14 -0.36
N ILE A 137 7.54 -6.57 -1.49
CA ILE A 137 6.66 -7.28 -2.41
C ILE A 137 7.38 -8.50 -3.01
N GLU A 138 6.76 -9.66 -2.89
CA GLU A 138 7.27 -10.95 -3.36
C GLU A 138 6.36 -11.57 -4.42
N ILE A 139 5.07 -11.34 -4.31
CA ILE A 139 4.06 -11.90 -5.19
C ILE A 139 3.17 -10.78 -5.71
N PHE A 140 3.07 -10.69 -7.02
CA PHE A 140 2.12 -9.81 -7.69
C PHE A 140 1.19 -10.67 -8.55
N SER A 141 -0.11 -10.53 -8.34
CA SER A 141 -1.13 -11.21 -9.12
C SER A 141 -2.09 -10.16 -9.70
N PHE A 142 -2.32 -10.24 -10.97
CA PHE A 142 -3.24 -9.36 -11.69
C PHE A 142 -4.15 -10.20 -12.58
N SER A 143 -5.45 -9.99 -12.45
CA SER A 143 -6.45 -10.65 -13.28
C SER A 143 -7.22 -9.59 -14.06
N ASN A 144 -7.13 -9.67 -15.38
CA ASN A 144 -7.86 -8.78 -16.29
C ASN A 144 -9.04 -9.56 -16.88
N TYR A 145 -10.23 -9.32 -16.36
CA TYR A 145 -11.46 -9.96 -16.85
C TYR A 145 -12.35 -9.01 -17.67
N LEU A 146 -11.88 -7.80 -17.95
CA LEU A 146 -12.63 -6.82 -18.71
C LEU A 146 -11.92 -6.54 -20.03
N GLU A 147 -12.59 -6.82 -21.14
CA GLU A 147 -12.09 -6.66 -22.51
C GLU A 147 -11.56 -5.25 -22.82
N ASN A 148 -12.00 -4.22 -22.08
CA ASN A 148 -11.70 -2.82 -22.38
C ASN A 148 -10.77 -2.13 -21.37
N CYS A 149 -10.22 -2.83 -20.37
CA CYS A 149 -9.35 -2.23 -19.39
C CYS A 149 -7.92 -2.79 -19.49
N ASN A 150 -7.25 -2.46 -20.56
CA ASN A 150 -5.91 -2.94 -20.87
C ASN A 150 -4.84 -2.24 -20.02
N ILE A 151 -4.59 -2.76 -18.82
CA ILE A 151 -3.29 -2.60 -18.21
C ILE A 151 -2.37 -3.60 -18.92
N SER A 152 -1.59 -3.11 -19.88
CA SER A 152 -0.81 -3.96 -20.79
C SER A 152 0.69 -3.92 -20.51
N ASN A 153 1.17 -2.95 -19.72
CA ASN A 153 2.59 -2.80 -19.43
C ASN A 153 2.90 -3.12 -17.98
N PHE A 154 3.68 -4.15 -17.76
CA PHE A 154 4.16 -4.62 -16.46
C PHE A 154 5.68 -4.47 -16.29
N ASP A 155 6.36 -3.66 -17.10
CA ASP A 155 7.81 -3.44 -17.02
C ASP A 155 8.27 -2.91 -15.66
N PHE A 156 7.38 -2.26 -14.90
CA PHE A 156 7.66 -1.80 -13.55
C PHE A 156 8.00 -2.94 -12.59
N LEU A 157 7.55 -4.18 -12.87
CA LEU A 157 7.87 -5.35 -12.04
C LEU A 157 9.36 -5.69 -12.05
N ALA A 158 10.08 -5.35 -13.13
CA ALA A 158 11.52 -5.52 -13.21
C ALA A 158 12.30 -4.67 -12.18
N LYS A 159 11.67 -3.62 -11.64
CA LYS A 159 12.24 -2.77 -10.59
C LYS A 159 12.02 -3.31 -9.16
N CYS A 160 11.29 -4.43 -9.02
CA CYS A 160 10.94 -5.02 -7.72
C CYS A 160 11.97 -6.06 -7.32
N CYS A 161 12.98 -5.68 -6.53
CA CYS A 161 14.14 -6.53 -6.20
C CYS A 161 13.78 -7.83 -5.47
N ASN A 162 12.63 -7.91 -4.80
CA ASN A 162 12.20 -9.07 -4.01
C ASN A 162 11.09 -9.89 -4.67
N MET A 163 10.73 -9.56 -5.93
CA MET A 163 9.69 -10.26 -6.66
C MET A 163 10.09 -11.71 -6.94
N LYS A 164 9.24 -12.64 -6.56
CA LYS A 164 9.45 -14.10 -6.72
C LYS A 164 8.44 -14.71 -7.68
N VAL A 165 7.21 -14.21 -7.65
CA VAL A 165 6.09 -14.77 -8.43
C VAL A 165 5.30 -13.63 -9.05
N ILE A 166 5.08 -13.75 -10.35
CA ILE A 166 4.21 -12.88 -11.13
C ILE A 166 3.13 -13.75 -11.76
N LYS A 167 1.87 -13.41 -11.52
CA LYS A 167 0.72 -14.06 -12.12
C LYS A 167 -0.11 -13.01 -12.85
N ILE A 168 -0.22 -13.15 -14.14
CA ILE A 168 -1.04 -12.28 -14.98
C ILE A 168 -2.03 -13.19 -15.70
N TYR A 169 -3.30 -12.98 -15.42
CA TYR A 169 -4.39 -13.69 -16.06
C TYR A 169 -5.11 -12.72 -16.98
N ASP A 170 -5.10 -13.01 -18.25
CA ASP A 170 -5.86 -12.29 -19.25
C ASP A 170 -7.02 -13.17 -19.71
N SER A 171 -8.22 -12.61 -19.77
CA SER A 171 -9.35 -13.26 -20.41
C SER A 171 -9.31 -12.89 -21.90
N THR A 172 -8.64 -13.69 -22.67
CA THR A 172 -8.83 -13.71 -24.14
C THR A 172 -10.14 -14.37 -24.50
#